data_933cafb8f0afe11d69c5da42f50df198
#
_entry.id   933cafb8f0afe11d69c5da42f50df198
#
_cell.length_a   1.000
_cell.length_b   1.000
_cell.length_c   1.000
_cell.angle_alpha   90.00
_cell.angle_beta   90.00
_cell.angle_gamma   90.00
#
_symmetry.space_group_name_H-M   'P 1'
#
loop_
_entity.id
_entity.type
_entity.pdbx_description
1 polymer ?
#
loop_
_entity_poly.entity_id
_entity_poly.type
_entity_poly.pdbx_seq_one_letter_code
_entity_poly.pdbx_strand_id
1 'polypeptide(L)'
;MDARDLSALYETVIEKIDKTRGEVYNVGGGVPNQRSLLEVIDQIGKLVKRKPLYTFSDWREGDQTYYVSDISKATQDLGWEPRIQFDRGLEDLAAWAASLD
;
A
#
# COMPACT_ATOMS: atom_id res chain seq x y z
N MET A 1 -0.14 -0.06 -0.26
CA MET A 1 -1.13 -0.62 -1.21
C MET A 1 -2.44 0.13 -1.07
N ASP A 2 -3.08 0.41 -2.18
CA ASP A 2 -4.39 1.08 -2.19
C ASP A 2 -5.50 0.11 -1.77
N ALA A 3 -6.49 0.60 -1.02
CA ALA A 3 -7.59 -0.23 -0.52
C ALA A 3 -8.45 -0.83 -1.65
N ARG A 4 -8.51 -0.16 -2.80
CA ARG A 4 -9.24 -0.67 -3.97
C ARG A 4 -8.58 -1.93 -4.52
N ASP A 5 -7.26 -2.02 -4.47
CA ASP A 5 -6.53 -3.23 -4.85
C ASP A 5 -6.76 -4.36 -3.87
N LEU A 6 -6.88 -4.06 -2.59
CA LEU A 6 -7.23 -5.05 -1.57
C LEU A 6 -8.64 -5.58 -1.76
N SER A 7 -9.60 -4.72 -2.08
CA SER A 7 -10.98 -5.13 -2.39
C SER A 7 -11.03 -6.07 -3.59
N ALA A 8 -10.29 -5.75 -4.65
CA ALA A 8 -10.19 -6.60 -5.83
C ALA A 8 -9.58 -7.97 -5.50
N LEU A 9 -8.61 -8.00 -4.59
CA LEU A 9 -8.02 -9.24 -4.10
C LEU A 9 -9.07 -10.12 -3.41
N TYR A 10 -9.86 -9.54 -2.51
CA TYR A 10 -10.89 -10.28 -1.79
C TYR A 10 -11.93 -10.88 -2.74
N GLU A 11 -12.36 -10.13 -3.74
CA GLU A 11 -13.28 -10.64 -4.77
C GLU A 11 -12.66 -11.84 -5.50
N THR A 12 -11.40 -11.74 -5.89
CA THR A 12 -10.69 -12.82 -6.58
C THR A 12 -10.56 -14.06 -5.70
N VAL A 13 -10.25 -13.87 -4.41
CA VAL A 13 -10.14 -14.97 -3.44
C VAL A 13 -11.47 -15.74 -3.34
N ILE A 14 -12.58 -15.02 -3.27
CA ILE A 14 -13.92 -15.61 -3.17
C ILE A 14 -14.26 -16.36 -4.46
N GLU A 15 -14.00 -15.77 -5.63
CA GLU A 15 -14.26 -16.39 -6.92
C GLU A 15 -13.47 -17.71 -7.11
N LYS A 16 -12.26 -17.77 -6.54
CA LYS A 16 -11.36 -18.91 -6.65
C LYS A 16 -11.25 -19.69 -5.34
N ILE A 17 -12.35 -19.76 -4.59
CA ILE A 17 -12.32 -20.33 -3.22
C ILE A 17 -11.83 -21.79 -3.19
N ASP A 18 -12.10 -22.58 -4.22
CA ASP A 18 -11.62 -23.95 -4.27
C ASP A 18 -10.09 -24.05 -4.29
N LYS A 19 -9.44 -23.05 -4.89
CA LYS A 19 -7.97 -22.97 -4.95
C LYS A 19 -7.38 -22.27 -3.73
N THR A 20 -8.07 -21.26 -3.19
CA THR A 20 -7.55 -20.42 -2.12
C THR A 20 -7.83 -20.94 -0.72
N ARG A 21 -8.74 -21.89 -0.60
CA ARG A 21 -9.12 -22.44 0.71
C ARG A 21 -7.91 -23.02 1.43
N GLY A 22 -7.69 -22.56 2.66
CA GLY A 22 -6.59 -23.03 3.50
C GLY A 22 -5.22 -22.45 3.14
N GLU A 23 -5.13 -21.61 2.11
CA GLU A 23 -3.87 -20.99 1.68
C GLU A 23 -3.61 -19.67 2.41
N VAL A 24 -2.34 -19.33 2.54
CA VAL A 24 -1.89 -18.07 3.14
C VAL A 24 -1.17 -17.26 2.07
N TYR A 25 -1.51 -15.98 1.95
CA TYR A 25 -0.92 -15.07 0.98
C TYR A 25 -0.36 -13.83 1.66
N ASN A 26 0.86 -13.44 1.27
CA ASN A 26 1.39 -12.13 1.59
C ASN A 26 0.97 -11.16 0.50
N VAL A 27 0.45 -10.01 0.90
CA VAL A 27 -0.01 -9.00 -0.05
C VAL A 27 0.47 -7.60 0.36
N GLY A 28 0.62 -6.75 -0.62
CA GLY A 28 1.09 -5.40 -0.44
C GLY A 28 1.29 -4.73 -1.79
N GLY A 29 1.97 -3.59 -1.79
CA GLY A 29 2.21 -2.83 -3.02
C GLY A 29 3.32 -3.37 -3.90
N GLY A 30 4.18 -4.25 -3.36
CA GLY A 30 5.33 -4.78 -4.08
C GLY A 30 6.46 -3.76 -4.23
N VAL A 31 7.56 -4.22 -4.84
CA VAL A 31 8.76 -3.38 -5.02
C VAL A 31 8.50 -2.05 -5.74
N PRO A 32 7.71 -2.01 -6.84
CA PRO A 32 7.48 -0.74 -7.55
C PRO A 32 6.81 0.33 -6.71
N ASN A 33 6.13 -0.03 -5.64
CA ASN A 33 5.38 0.89 -4.78
C ASN A 33 6.05 1.13 -3.43
N GLN A 34 7.31 0.70 -3.26
CA GLN A 34 8.02 0.96 -2.02
C GLN A 34 8.35 2.45 -1.88
N ARG A 35 8.16 2.98 -0.68
CA ARG A 35 8.49 4.37 -0.35
C ARG A 35 8.99 4.44 1.07
N SER A 36 10.02 5.25 1.32
CA SER A 36 10.41 5.58 2.69
C SER A 36 9.41 6.57 3.28
N LEU A 37 9.37 6.65 4.60
CA LEU A 37 8.49 7.60 5.28
C LEU A 37 8.83 9.05 4.91
N LEU A 38 10.12 9.37 4.78
CA LEU A 38 10.55 10.71 4.35
C LEU A 38 10.11 11.04 2.93
N GLU A 39 10.16 10.06 2.02
CA GLU A 39 9.65 10.24 0.66
C GLU A 39 8.14 10.52 0.66
N VAL A 40 7.39 9.81 1.50
CA VAL A 40 5.94 10.02 1.63
C VAL A 40 5.64 11.41 2.16
N ILE A 41 6.36 11.86 3.19
CA ILE A 41 6.19 13.22 3.77
C ILE A 41 6.46 14.29 2.73
N ASP A 42 7.54 14.14 1.96
CA ASP A 42 7.89 15.07 0.90
C ASP A 42 6.80 15.15 -0.18
N GLN A 43 6.29 13.99 -0.58
CA GLN A 43 5.25 13.88 -1.58
C GLN A 43 3.94 14.52 -1.13
N ILE A 44 3.55 14.29 0.13
CA ILE A 44 2.37 14.93 0.74
C ILE A 44 2.54 16.44 0.73
N GLY A 45 3.72 16.93 1.12
CA GLY A 45 4.01 18.36 1.13
C GLY A 45 3.82 19.01 -0.24
N LYS A 46 4.25 18.33 -1.30
CA LYS A 46 4.05 18.80 -2.68
C LYS A 46 2.58 18.82 -3.09
N LEU A 47 1.83 17.79 -2.71
CA LEU A 47 0.41 17.67 -3.05
C LEU A 47 -0.45 18.73 -2.34
N VAL A 48 -0.20 18.98 -1.07
CA VAL A 48 -0.98 19.94 -0.29
C VAL A 48 -0.38 21.35 -0.32
N LYS A 49 0.77 21.53 -0.97
CA LYS A 49 1.50 22.80 -1.10
C LYS A 49 1.85 23.42 0.26
N ARG A 50 2.22 22.58 1.21
CA ARG A 50 2.65 22.97 2.55
C ARG A 50 3.88 22.16 2.93
N LYS A 51 4.73 22.73 3.78
CA LYS A 51 5.89 22.03 4.32
C LYS A 51 5.47 21.30 5.59
N PRO A 52 5.41 19.96 5.60
CA PRO A 52 5.07 19.21 6.80
C PRO A 52 6.12 19.42 7.89
N LEU A 53 5.65 19.54 9.14
CA LEU A 53 6.51 19.59 10.31
C LEU A 53 6.58 18.22 10.94
N TYR A 54 7.80 17.75 11.21
CA TYR A 54 8.01 16.45 11.83
C TYR A 54 9.27 16.46 12.68
N THR A 55 9.37 15.50 13.59
CA THR A 55 10.54 15.25 14.42
C THR A 55 10.93 13.80 14.35
N PHE A 56 12.17 13.51 14.70
CA PHE A 56 12.66 12.13 14.75
C PHE A 56 12.62 11.64 16.19
N SER A 57 12.36 10.34 16.35
CA SER A 57 12.47 9.65 17.63
C SER A 57 13.17 8.32 17.42
N ASP A 58 13.51 7.64 18.51
CA ASP A 58 14.15 6.34 18.44
C ASP A 58 13.21 5.28 17.84
N TRP A 59 13.79 4.24 17.24
CA TRP A 59 13.05 3.09 16.76
C TRP A 59 12.33 2.41 17.93
N ARG A 60 11.08 2.02 17.68
CA ARG A 60 10.38 1.18 18.63
C ARG A 60 10.93 -0.23 18.55
N GLU A 61 10.94 -0.93 19.71
CA GLU A 61 11.36 -2.31 19.74
C GLU A 61 10.48 -3.16 18.83
N GLY A 62 11.11 -3.99 17.99
CA GLY A 62 10.40 -4.84 17.06
C GLY A 62 10.01 -4.20 15.73
N ASP A 63 10.23 -2.88 15.56
CA ASP A 63 9.94 -2.22 14.29
C ASP A 63 10.90 -2.70 13.20
N GLN A 64 10.35 -2.91 12.00
CA GLN A 64 11.15 -3.25 10.83
C GLN A 64 11.74 -1.99 10.21
N THR A 65 13.06 -2.01 9.96
CA THR A 65 13.75 -0.89 9.29
C THR A 65 13.54 -0.90 7.78
N TYR A 66 13.23 -2.07 7.22
CA TYR A 66 12.94 -2.25 5.80
C TYR A 66 11.92 -3.37 5.63
N TYR A 67 10.88 -3.10 4.87
CA TYR A 67 9.88 -4.10 4.55
C TYR A 67 9.24 -3.82 3.19
N VAL A 68 9.24 -4.81 2.33
CA VAL A 68 8.49 -4.82 1.06
C VAL A 68 7.87 -6.20 0.92
N SER A 69 6.57 -6.26 0.69
CA SER A 69 5.86 -7.54 0.56
C SER A 69 6.28 -8.28 -0.71
N ASP A 70 6.54 -9.58 -0.57
CA ASP A 70 6.66 -10.48 -1.71
C ASP A 70 5.28 -11.02 -2.05
N ILE A 71 4.73 -10.57 -3.16
CA ILE A 71 3.38 -10.90 -3.62
C ILE A 71 3.37 -12.01 -4.69
N SER A 72 4.50 -12.67 -4.92
CA SER A 72 4.65 -13.65 -6.00
C SER A 72 3.59 -14.75 -5.96
N LYS A 73 3.31 -15.31 -4.79
CA LYS A 73 2.32 -16.38 -4.63
C LYS A 73 0.92 -15.92 -5.02
N ALA A 74 0.51 -14.74 -4.55
CA ALA A 74 -0.80 -14.18 -4.89
C ALA A 74 -0.93 -13.94 -6.39
N THR A 75 0.11 -13.41 -7.01
CA THR A 75 0.12 -13.15 -8.45
C THR A 75 0.05 -14.46 -9.25
N GLN A 76 0.84 -15.47 -8.88
CA GLN A 76 0.85 -16.75 -9.57
C GLN A 76 -0.46 -17.51 -9.42
N ASP A 77 -1.01 -17.57 -8.21
CA ASP A 77 -2.19 -18.38 -7.93
C ASP A 77 -3.49 -17.70 -8.39
N LEU A 78 -3.58 -16.38 -8.26
CA LEU A 78 -4.82 -15.64 -8.45
C LEU A 78 -4.82 -14.75 -9.69
N GLY A 79 -3.66 -14.50 -10.29
CA GLY A 79 -3.52 -13.51 -11.35
C GLY A 79 -3.72 -12.09 -10.86
N TRP A 80 -3.67 -11.87 -9.55
CA TRP A 80 -3.85 -10.56 -8.95
C TRP A 80 -2.53 -9.84 -8.79
N GLU A 81 -2.56 -8.54 -9.04
CA GLU A 81 -1.44 -7.64 -8.74
C GLU A 81 -1.98 -6.25 -8.39
N PRO A 82 -1.22 -5.44 -7.63
CA PRO A 82 -1.62 -4.06 -7.37
C PRO A 82 -1.65 -3.27 -8.68
N ARG A 83 -2.78 -2.62 -8.97
CA ARG A 83 -2.95 -1.84 -10.21
C ARG A 83 -2.88 -0.34 -9.96
N ILE A 84 -3.18 0.09 -8.74
CA ILE A 84 -3.15 1.51 -8.39
C ILE A 84 -1.77 1.82 -7.83
N GLN A 85 -0.99 2.58 -8.59
CA GLN A 85 0.35 2.99 -8.20
C GLN A 85 0.30 3.87 -6.96
N PHE A 86 1.37 3.84 -6.18
CA PHE A 86 1.46 4.61 -4.94
C PHE A 86 1.16 6.09 -5.14
N ASP A 87 1.73 6.70 -6.16
CA ASP A 87 1.57 8.13 -6.42
C ASP A 87 0.10 8.49 -6.67
N ARG A 88 -0.60 7.70 -7.48
CA ARG A 88 -2.02 7.92 -7.77
C ARG A 88 -2.88 7.71 -6.53
N GLY A 89 -2.61 6.66 -5.77
CA GLY A 89 -3.33 6.38 -4.53
C GLY A 89 -3.17 7.51 -3.51
N LEU A 90 -1.96 8.04 -3.40
CA LEU A 90 -1.69 9.15 -2.49
C LEU A 90 -2.40 10.45 -2.94
N GLU A 91 -2.41 10.73 -4.25
CA GLU A 91 -3.14 11.88 -4.81
C GLU A 91 -4.63 11.79 -4.49
N ASP A 92 -5.22 10.62 -4.72
CA ASP A 92 -6.64 10.39 -4.45
C ASP A 92 -6.97 10.53 -2.97
N LEU A 93 -6.10 10.00 -2.10
CA LEU A 93 -6.26 10.11 -0.66
C LEU A 93 -6.16 11.56 -0.18
N ALA A 94 -5.21 12.31 -0.70
CA ALA A 94 -5.04 13.74 -0.36
C ALA A 94 -6.26 14.55 -0.79
N ALA A 95 -6.79 14.31 -1.97
CA ALA A 95 -8.00 14.97 -2.46
C ALA A 95 -9.21 14.64 -1.59
N TRP A 96 -9.36 13.39 -1.20
CA TRP A 96 -10.43 12.97 -0.29
C TRP A 96 -10.31 13.65 1.07
N ALA A 97 -9.12 13.65 1.67
CA ALA A 97 -8.89 14.29 2.96
C ALA A 97 -9.22 15.79 2.93
N ALA A 98 -8.84 16.48 1.85
CA ALA A 98 -9.15 17.90 1.67
C ALA A 98 -10.66 18.14 1.56
N SER A 99 -11.43 17.19 1.06
CA SER A 99 -12.89 17.32 0.91
C SER A 99 -13.64 17.20 2.24
N LEU A 100 -12.96 16.80 3.33
CA LEU A 100 -13.59 16.63 4.65
C LEU A 100 -13.76 17.95 5.42
N ASP A 101 -13.19 19.04 4.96
CA ASP A 101 -13.28 20.37 5.59
C ASP A 101 -14.56 21.11 5.27
#